data_539571bd6948bdbe5ae2d8ec9ed23da7
#
_entry.id   539571bd6948bdbe5ae2d8ec9ed23da7
#
_cell.length_a   1.000
_cell.length_b   1.000
_cell.length_c   1.000
_cell.angle_alpha   90.00
_cell.angle_beta   90.00
_cell.angle_gamma   90.00
#
_symmetry.space_group_name_H-M   'P 1'
#
loop_
_entity.id
_entity.type
_entity.pdbx_description
1 polymer ?
#
loop_
_entity_poly.entity_id
_entity_poly.type
_entity_poly.pdbx_seq_one_letter_code
_entity_poly.pdbx_strand_id
1 'polypeptide(L)'
;MHIWNSGAASILDDEGDQMIKADTRLDPSHSIAGGSKPATTLWWDGFGIATNTSDEEAEASFRALLGAATSTEMANNNPNATIWLIKGYTPGDTAGPVVDAANRGATPYPSLPHMSLLHGALSTEIVEFLQGNESAQKALDDGEAAYIAKAKEQGFL
;
A
#
# COMPACT_ATOMS: atom_id res chain seq x y z
N MET A 1 15.48 -0.14 5.41
CA MET A 1 14.29 -1.01 5.50
C MET A 1 13.17 -0.37 4.67
N HIS A 2 12.45 -1.15 3.88
CA HIS A 2 11.23 -0.68 3.22
C HIS A 2 10.05 -0.90 4.18
N ILE A 3 9.23 0.10 4.36
CA ILE A 3 8.03 0.03 5.19
C ILE A 3 6.83 0.61 4.43
N TRP A 4 5.65 0.21 4.84
CA TRP A 4 4.40 0.78 4.36
C TRP A 4 4.21 2.19 4.93
N ASN A 5 3.47 3.03 4.22
CA ASN A 5 3.16 4.39 4.69
C ASN A 5 2.47 4.40 6.06
N SER A 6 1.55 3.45 6.31
CA SER A 6 0.92 3.29 7.62
C SER A 6 1.91 2.92 8.72
N GLY A 7 2.92 2.08 8.41
CA GLY A 7 4.01 1.78 9.34
C GLY A 7 4.88 3.00 9.63
N ALA A 8 5.16 3.82 8.62
CA ALA A 8 5.88 5.08 8.79
C ALA A 8 5.10 6.05 9.69
N ALA A 9 3.80 6.21 9.45
CA ALA A 9 2.93 7.05 10.27
C ALA A 9 2.93 6.58 11.74
N SER A 10 2.84 5.26 11.98
CA SER A 10 2.90 4.69 13.33
C SER A 10 4.22 4.94 14.05
N ILE A 11 5.36 4.87 13.35
CA ILE A 11 6.68 5.15 13.93
C ILE A 11 6.84 6.63 14.29
N LEU A 12 6.27 7.52 13.46
CA LEU A 12 6.39 8.97 13.62
C LEU A 12 5.24 9.57 14.45
N ASP A 13 4.34 8.75 14.98
CA ASP A 13 3.25 9.17 15.85
C ASP A 13 3.77 9.86 17.11
N ASP A 14 3.12 10.93 17.54
CA ASP A 14 3.48 11.68 18.73
C ASP A 14 3.23 10.90 20.02
N GLU A 15 2.33 9.92 19.99
CA GLU A 15 2.05 9.00 21.11
C GLU A 15 2.95 7.76 21.09
N GLY A 16 3.77 7.59 20.03
CA GLY A 16 4.69 6.47 19.88
C GLY A 16 6.00 6.60 20.69
N ASP A 17 6.91 5.65 20.47
CA ASP A 17 8.22 5.67 21.10
C ASP A 17 9.07 6.84 20.57
N GLN A 18 9.31 7.82 21.44
CA GLN A 18 10.01 9.06 21.08
C GLN A 18 11.49 8.83 20.75
N MET A 19 12.12 7.79 21.27
CA MET A 19 13.51 7.42 20.90
C MET A 19 13.53 6.87 19.47
N ILE A 20 12.63 5.96 19.14
CA ILE A 20 12.52 5.40 17.80
C ILE A 20 12.18 6.51 16.80
N LYS A 21 11.24 7.39 17.14
CA LYS A 21 10.88 8.55 16.32
C LYS A 21 12.08 9.44 16.04
N ALA A 22 12.85 9.80 17.05
CA ALA A 22 14.01 10.69 16.92
C ALA A 22 15.13 10.08 16.05
N ASP A 23 15.30 8.76 16.10
CA ASP A 23 16.33 8.03 15.34
C ASP A 23 15.84 7.57 13.95
N THR A 24 14.57 7.78 13.63
CA THR A 24 13.98 7.35 12.36
C THR A 24 13.99 8.48 11.34
N ARG A 25 14.53 8.19 10.16
CA ARG A 25 14.42 9.04 8.98
C ARG A 25 13.72 8.29 7.85
N LEU A 26 12.76 8.94 7.22
CA LEU A 26 12.09 8.44 6.04
C LEU A 26 12.73 9.05 4.79
N ASP A 27 13.24 8.19 3.93
CA ASP A 27 13.82 8.58 2.64
C ASP A 27 13.05 7.92 1.49
N PRO A 28 13.05 8.54 0.30
CA PRO A 28 12.48 7.93 -0.90
C PRO A 28 13.11 6.57 -1.21
N SER A 29 12.32 5.70 -1.85
CA SER A 29 12.79 4.39 -2.28
C SER A 29 13.95 4.49 -3.27
N HIS A 30 14.91 3.59 -3.14
CA HIS A 30 16.04 3.49 -4.08
C HIS A 30 15.56 3.11 -5.48
N SER A 31 16.35 3.45 -6.49
CA SER A 31 16.15 2.92 -7.85
C SER A 31 16.87 1.57 -8.03
N ILE A 32 16.37 0.76 -8.93
CA ILE A 32 17.00 -0.53 -9.29
C ILE A 32 18.11 -0.28 -10.32
N ALA A 33 19.28 -0.85 -10.06
CA ALA A 33 20.42 -0.89 -11.01
C ALA A 33 20.79 0.47 -11.63
N GLY A 34 20.67 1.56 -10.87
CA GLY A 34 21.00 2.91 -11.36
C GLY A 34 19.95 3.52 -12.29
N GLY A 35 18.80 2.87 -12.45
CA GLY A 35 17.66 3.42 -13.18
C GLY A 35 17.00 4.61 -12.47
N SER A 36 16.04 5.26 -13.12
CA SER A 36 15.30 6.40 -12.55
C SER A 36 14.09 5.99 -11.73
N LYS A 37 13.48 4.83 -12.04
CA LYS A 37 12.28 4.34 -11.35
C LYS A 37 12.60 3.84 -9.94
N PRO A 38 11.81 4.19 -8.93
CA PRO A 38 12.01 3.68 -7.59
C PRO A 38 11.61 2.20 -7.49
N ALA A 39 12.33 1.45 -6.64
CA ALA A 39 12.07 0.04 -6.35
C ALA A 39 10.93 -0.11 -5.35
N THR A 40 9.77 0.42 -5.68
CA THR A 40 8.55 0.36 -4.86
C THR A 40 7.32 0.31 -5.74
N THR A 41 6.20 -0.08 -5.17
CA THR A 41 4.90 -0.02 -5.81
C THR A 41 4.04 1.05 -5.17
N LEU A 42 3.16 1.66 -5.97
CA LEU A 42 2.13 2.55 -5.48
C LEU A 42 0.83 1.76 -5.27
N TRP A 43 0.20 2.01 -4.15
CA TRP A 43 -1.13 1.51 -3.85
C TRP A 43 -2.14 2.65 -4.01
N TRP A 44 -3.34 2.29 -4.43
CA TRP A 44 -4.45 3.21 -4.56
C TRP A 44 -5.66 2.58 -3.89
N ASP A 45 -6.23 3.28 -2.95
CA ASP A 45 -7.40 2.84 -2.20
C ASP A 45 -8.57 3.78 -2.48
N GLY A 46 -9.77 3.24 -2.41
CA GLY A 46 -11.00 3.97 -2.62
C GLY A 46 -12.11 3.49 -1.70
N PHE A 47 -13.09 4.33 -1.49
CA PHE A 47 -14.31 3.95 -0.78
C PHE A 47 -15.30 3.28 -1.73
N GLY A 48 -16.01 2.28 -1.24
CA GLY A 48 -17.07 1.61 -1.96
C GLY A 48 -18.35 1.57 -1.13
N ILE A 49 -19.49 1.54 -1.82
CA ILE A 49 -20.80 1.33 -1.20
C ILE A 49 -21.28 -0.04 -1.64
N ALA A 50 -21.73 -0.86 -0.67
CA ALA A 50 -22.19 -2.22 -0.96
C ALA A 50 -23.45 -2.21 -1.83
N THR A 51 -23.53 -3.12 -2.79
CA THR A 51 -24.65 -3.18 -3.77
C THR A 51 -25.99 -3.60 -3.14
N ASN A 52 -25.98 -4.17 -1.95
CA ASN A 52 -27.17 -4.55 -1.19
C ASN A 52 -27.69 -3.43 -0.26
N THR A 53 -27.13 -2.23 -0.35
CA THR A 53 -27.61 -1.04 0.35
C THR A 53 -28.83 -0.48 -0.39
N SER A 54 -29.82 0.05 0.34
CA SER A 54 -30.96 0.73 -0.31
C SER A 54 -30.51 2.01 -1.04
N ASP A 55 -31.25 2.45 -2.04
CA ASP A 55 -30.91 3.65 -2.82
C ASP A 55 -30.80 4.91 -1.93
N GLU A 56 -31.66 5.04 -0.92
CA GLU A 56 -31.63 6.16 0.04
C GLU A 56 -30.36 6.13 0.90
N GLU A 57 -30.01 4.97 1.44
CA GLU A 57 -28.80 4.80 2.24
C GLU A 57 -27.53 4.93 1.38
N ALA A 58 -27.56 4.44 0.14
CA ALA A 58 -26.45 4.58 -0.80
C ALA A 58 -26.20 6.05 -1.15
N GLU A 59 -27.24 6.84 -1.43
CA GLU A 59 -27.14 8.27 -1.67
C GLU A 59 -26.60 9.03 -0.46
N ALA A 60 -27.10 8.73 0.73
CA ALA A 60 -26.63 9.34 1.99
C ALA A 60 -25.15 9.01 2.24
N SER A 61 -24.77 7.74 2.06
CA SER A 61 -23.38 7.26 2.19
C SER A 61 -22.47 7.94 1.19
N PHE A 62 -22.87 8.01 -0.09
CA PHE A 62 -22.09 8.68 -1.13
C PHE A 62 -21.85 10.15 -0.81
N ARG A 63 -22.85 10.88 -0.36
CA ARG A 63 -22.72 12.30 0.04
C ARG A 63 -21.77 12.47 1.22
N ALA A 64 -21.85 11.61 2.22
CA ALA A 64 -20.95 11.64 3.38
C ALA A 64 -19.51 11.35 2.98
N LEU A 65 -19.27 10.30 2.19
CA LEU A 65 -17.96 9.93 1.69
C LEU A 65 -17.37 11.03 0.77
N LEU A 66 -18.17 11.58 -0.14
CA LEU A 66 -17.74 12.64 -1.02
C LEU A 66 -17.34 13.90 -0.23
N GLY A 67 -18.17 14.29 0.75
CA GLY A 67 -17.88 15.43 1.62
C GLY A 67 -16.57 15.26 2.39
N ALA A 68 -16.35 14.07 2.96
CA ALA A 68 -15.11 13.76 3.66
C ALA A 68 -13.90 13.68 2.72
N ALA A 69 -14.01 12.93 1.62
CA ALA A 69 -12.90 12.69 0.70
C ALA A 69 -12.46 13.92 -0.11
N THR A 70 -13.33 14.93 -0.25
CA THR A 70 -13.01 16.18 -0.97
C THR A 70 -12.72 17.38 -0.06
N SER A 71 -12.76 17.19 1.25
CA SER A 71 -12.47 18.26 2.21
C SER A 71 -10.98 18.53 2.31
N THR A 72 -10.53 19.65 1.75
CA THR A 72 -9.15 20.13 1.89
C THR A 72 -8.79 20.41 3.35
N GLU A 73 -9.74 20.91 4.14
CA GLU A 73 -9.55 21.14 5.57
C GLU A 73 -9.27 19.84 6.31
N MET A 74 -10.10 18.81 6.09
CA MET A 74 -9.92 17.49 6.72
C MET A 74 -8.58 16.87 6.31
N ALA A 75 -8.22 16.93 5.05
CA ALA A 75 -6.95 16.40 4.55
C ALA A 75 -5.73 17.11 5.16
N ASN A 76 -5.77 18.42 5.28
CA ASN A 76 -4.66 19.19 5.84
C ASN A 76 -4.59 19.14 7.36
N ASN A 77 -5.69 18.84 8.05
CA ASN A 77 -5.69 18.57 9.48
C ASN A 77 -5.20 17.14 9.80
N ASN A 78 -5.15 16.25 8.79
CA ASN A 78 -4.68 14.87 8.93
C ASN A 78 -3.64 14.54 7.84
N PRO A 79 -2.54 15.29 7.74
CA PRO A 79 -1.62 15.21 6.59
C PRO A 79 -0.83 13.90 6.52
N ASN A 80 -0.73 13.19 7.64
CA ASN A 80 0.00 11.92 7.75
C ASN A 80 -0.91 10.68 7.76
N ALA A 81 -2.24 10.85 7.81
CA ALA A 81 -3.17 9.72 7.85
C ALA A 81 -3.18 8.93 6.54
N THR A 82 -3.12 9.64 5.41
CA THR A 82 -3.01 9.06 4.07
C THR A 82 -2.51 10.13 3.08
N ILE A 83 -2.26 9.73 1.85
CA ILE A 83 -1.94 10.65 0.76
C ILE A 83 -3.23 10.94 0.01
N TRP A 84 -3.75 12.13 0.19
CA TRP A 84 -5.01 12.55 -0.39
C TRP A 84 -4.83 12.97 -1.85
N LEU A 85 -5.64 12.42 -2.74
CA LEU A 85 -5.63 12.76 -4.16
C LEU A 85 -6.58 13.93 -4.48
N ILE A 86 -6.53 14.98 -3.68
CA ILE A 86 -7.38 16.17 -3.84
C ILE A 86 -6.55 17.43 -4.04
N LYS A 87 -7.09 18.39 -4.76
CA LYS A 87 -6.45 19.69 -4.95
C LYS A 87 -6.39 20.45 -3.63
N GLY A 88 -5.21 21.00 -3.32
CA GLY A 88 -4.99 21.78 -2.10
C GLY A 88 -4.53 20.98 -0.88
N TYR A 89 -4.36 19.66 -1.00
CA TYR A 89 -3.70 18.86 0.02
C TYR A 89 -2.21 19.21 0.11
N THR A 90 -1.73 19.39 1.32
CA THR A 90 -0.30 19.58 1.62
C THR A 90 0.22 18.32 2.31
N PRO A 91 1.14 17.56 1.67
CA PRO A 91 1.70 16.35 2.26
C PRO A 91 2.42 16.62 3.59
N GLY A 92 2.18 15.77 4.57
CA GLY A 92 2.97 15.71 5.80
C GLY A 92 4.29 14.98 5.63
N ASP A 93 5.07 14.89 6.69
CA ASP A 93 6.44 14.32 6.66
C ASP A 93 6.47 12.86 6.19
N THR A 94 5.46 12.05 6.54
CA THR A 94 5.36 10.65 6.11
C THR A 94 5.00 10.50 4.64
N ALA A 95 4.35 11.50 4.05
CA ALA A 95 3.87 11.47 2.68
C ALA A 95 4.96 11.83 1.66
N GLY A 96 5.98 12.59 2.06
CA GLY A 96 7.05 13.06 1.17
C GLY A 96 7.69 11.96 0.32
N PRO A 97 8.19 10.87 0.90
CA PRO A 97 8.80 9.75 0.15
C PRO A 97 7.85 9.08 -0.84
N VAL A 98 6.55 9.00 -0.52
CA VAL A 98 5.54 8.39 -1.41
C VAL A 98 5.22 9.31 -2.57
N VAL A 99 5.10 10.63 -2.31
CA VAL A 99 4.91 11.64 -3.36
C VAL A 99 6.11 11.67 -4.31
N ASP A 100 7.34 11.58 -3.78
CA ASP A 100 8.56 11.45 -4.60
C ASP A 100 8.52 10.19 -5.46
N ALA A 101 8.17 9.05 -4.88
CA ALA A 101 8.04 7.79 -5.61
C ALA A 101 7.01 7.88 -6.76
N ALA A 102 5.87 8.52 -6.51
CA ALA A 102 4.85 8.76 -7.54
C ALA A 102 5.39 9.66 -8.68
N ASN A 103 6.04 10.77 -8.33
CA ASN A 103 6.61 11.70 -9.30
C ASN A 103 7.74 11.08 -10.14
N ARG A 104 8.47 10.12 -9.58
CA ARG A 104 9.51 9.35 -10.27
C ARG A 104 8.96 8.18 -11.08
N GLY A 105 7.65 8.01 -11.12
CA GLY A 105 6.97 6.99 -11.93
C GLY A 105 7.07 5.59 -11.35
N ALA A 106 6.94 5.44 -10.03
CA ALA A 106 6.79 4.14 -9.40
C ALA A 106 5.63 3.36 -10.03
N THR A 107 5.79 2.06 -10.15
CA THR A 107 4.80 1.20 -10.79
C THR A 107 3.60 1.00 -9.85
N PRO A 108 2.36 1.22 -10.30
CA PRO A 108 1.19 0.86 -9.52
C PRO A 108 1.17 -0.64 -9.21
N TYR A 109 0.71 -1.01 -8.02
CA TYR A 109 0.43 -2.41 -7.71
C TYR A 109 -0.61 -2.94 -8.69
N PRO A 110 -0.39 -4.13 -9.30
CA PRO A 110 -1.30 -4.63 -10.32
C PRO A 110 -2.70 -4.90 -9.76
N SER A 111 -3.71 -4.20 -10.27
CA SER A 111 -5.12 -4.37 -9.87
C SER A 111 -5.79 -5.49 -10.70
N LEU A 112 -5.24 -6.71 -10.59
CA LEU A 112 -5.78 -7.89 -11.28
C LEU A 112 -6.51 -8.78 -10.25
N PRO A 113 -7.65 -9.40 -10.62
CA PRO A 113 -8.45 -10.19 -9.67
C PRO A 113 -7.67 -11.31 -8.96
N HIS A 114 -6.68 -11.87 -9.65
CA HIS A 114 -5.84 -12.96 -9.13
C HIS A 114 -4.57 -12.51 -8.39
N MET A 115 -4.29 -11.21 -8.32
CA MET A 115 -3.07 -10.72 -7.64
C MET A 115 -3.05 -11.04 -6.15
N SER A 116 -4.21 -11.04 -5.48
CA SER A 116 -4.29 -11.44 -4.08
C SER A 116 -3.88 -12.90 -3.85
N LEU A 117 -4.15 -13.77 -4.82
CA LEU A 117 -3.73 -15.18 -4.76
C LEU A 117 -2.21 -15.31 -4.86
N LEU A 118 -1.59 -14.58 -5.79
CA LEU A 118 -0.14 -14.54 -5.94
C LEU A 118 0.52 -13.94 -4.70
N HIS A 119 0.00 -12.82 -4.20
CA HIS A 119 0.49 -12.17 -2.99
C HIS A 119 0.44 -13.13 -1.79
N GLY A 120 -0.70 -13.79 -1.57
CA GLY A 120 -0.86 -14.75 -0.48
C GLY A 120 0.04 -15.98 -0.61
N ALA A 121 0.23 -16.51 -1.82
CA ALA A 121 1.11 -17.64 -2.07
C ALA A 121 2.58 -17.27 -1.77
N LEU A 122 3.08 -16.18 -2.33
CA LEU A 122 4.45 -15.71 -2.09
C LEU A 122 4.68 -15.35 -0.62
N SER A 123 3.73 -14.70 0.03
CA SER A 123 3.87 -14.33 1.45
C SER A 123 3.99 -15.54 2.37
N THR A 124 3.40 -16.66 2.01
CA THR A 124 3.48 -17.90 2.78
C THR A 124 4.83 -18.58 2.55
N GLU A 125 5.20 -18.80 1.30
CA GLU A 125 6.36 -19.62 0.95
C GLU A 125 7.71 -18.92 1.15
N ILE A 126 7.77 -17.59 1.10
CA ILE A 126 9.02 -16.85 1.29
C ILE A 126 9.53 -16.87 2.75
N VAL A 127 8.69 -17.24 3.71
CA VAL A 127 9.02 -17.21 5.15
C VAL A 127 10.19 -18.14 5.46
N GLU A 128 10.16 -19.37 4.95
CA GLU A 128 11.22 -20.36 5.20
C GLU A 128 12.56 -19.93 4.63
N PHE A 129 12.56 -19.26 3.46
CA PHE A 129 13.77 -18.65 2.92
C PHE A 129 14.29 -17.51 3.81
N LEU A 130 13.42 -16.62 4.28
CA LEU A 130 13.82 -15.51 5.15
C LEU A 130 14.36 -15.98 6.51
N GLN A 131 13.94 -17.15 6.98
CA GLN A 131 14.46 -17.80 8.18
C GLN A 131 15.74 -18.61 7.93
N GLY A 132 16.17 -18.74 6.68
CA GLY A 132 17.37 -19.51 6.30
C GLY A 132 17.15 -21.03 6.23
N ASN A 133 15.91 -21.51 6.20
CA ASN A 133 15.56 -22.92 6.20
C ASN A 133 15.56 -23.53 4.79
N GLU A 134 15.45 -22.70 3.75
CA GLU A 134 15.48 -23.14 2.36
C GLU A 134 16.13 -22.12 1.41
N SER A 135 16.31 -22.49 0.14
CA SER A 135 16.85 -21.60 -0.87
C SER A 135 15.79 -20.65 -1.44
N ALA A 136 16.22 -19.46 -1.92
CA ALA A 136 15.34 -18.52 -2.61
C ALA A 136 14.65 -19.15 -3.83
N GLN A 137 15.36 -20.01 -4.58
CA GLN A 137 14.77 -20.68 -5.74
C GLN A 137 13.62 -21.60 -5.34
N LYS A 138 13.82 -22.40 -4.27
CA LYS A 138 12.77 -23.29 -3.78
C LYS A 138 11.53 -22.51 -3.30
N ALA A 139 11.71 -21.44 -2.53
CA ALA A 139 10.61 -20.58 -2.08
C ALA A 139 9.80 -19.98 -3.24
N LEU A 140 10.49 -19.58 -4.33
CA LEU A 140 9.82 -19.05 -5.52
C LEU A 140 9.09 -20.14 -6.31
N ASP A 141 9.67 -21.33 -6.46
CA ASP A 141 9.04 -22.46 -7.13
C ASP A 141 7.79 -22.93 -6.38
N ASP A 142 7.85 -23.02 -5.06
CA ASP A 142 6.72 -23.37 -4.20
C ASP A 142 5.63 -22.28 -4.23
N GLY A 143 6.01 -21.00 -4.23
CA GLY A 143 5.09 -19.87 -4.38
C GLY A 143 4.36 -19.89 -5.73
N GLU A 144 5.07 -20.18 -6.83
CA GLU A 144 4.45 -20.35 -8.15
C GLU A 144 3.47 -21.53 -8.15
N ALA A 145 3.87 -22.67 -7.62
CA ALA A 145 3.03 -23.85 -7.55
C ALA A 145 1.74 -23.61 -6.72
N ALA A 146 1.88 -22.95 -5.58
CA ALA A 146 0.74 -22.59 -4.72
C ALA A 146 -0.20 -21.60 -5.41
N TYR A 147 0.34 -20.59 -6.11
CA TYR A 147 -0.45 -19.66 -6.90
C TYR A 147 -1.22 -20.36 -8.02
N ILE A 148 -0.55 -21.20 -8.83
CA ILE A 148 -1.18 -21.95 -9.92
C ILE A 148 -2.33 -22.83 -9.41
N ALA A 149 -2.13 -23.52 -8.30
CA ALA A 149 -3.16 -24.37 -7.70
C ALA A 149 -4.42 -23.56 -7.33
N LYS A 150 -4.25 -22.44 -6.61
CA LYS A 150 -5.36 -21.57 -6.21
C LYS A 150 -6.02 -20.88 -7.41
N ALA A 151 -5.25 -20.46 -8.40
CA ALA A 151 -5.77 -19.81 -9.59
C ALA A 151 -6.63 -20.76 -10.44
N LYS A 152 -6.24 -22.06 -10.54
CA LYS A 152 -7.05 -23.09 -11.18
C LYS A 152 -8.33 -23.39 -10.40
N GLU A 153 -8.25 -23.50 -9.08
CA GLU A 153 -9.42 -23.73 -8.22
C GLU A 153 -10.48 -22.62 -8.39
N GLN A 154 -10.04 -21.38 -8.59
CA GLN A 154 -10.92 -20.22 -8.76
C GLN A 154 -11.25 -19.90 -10.22
N GLY A 155 -10.77 -20.66 -11.19
CA GLY A 155 -11.09 -20.51 -12.60
C GLY A 155 -10.38 -19.36 -13.31
N PHE A 156 -9.23 -18.92 -12.80
CA PHE A 156 -8.37 -17.92 -13.47
C PHE A 156 -7.37 -18.55 -14.44
N LEU A 157 -7.13 -19.85 -14.32
CA LEU A 157 -6.26 -20.66 -15.20
C LEU A 157 -6.96 -21.95 -15.61
#